data_a93c8bb96ba912a4b320998d8b6fa83c
#
_entry.id   a93c8bb96ba912a4b320998d8b6fa83c
#
_cell.length_a   1.000
_cell.length_b   1.000
_cell.length_c   1.000
_cell.angle_alpha   90.00
_cell.angle_beta   90.00
_cell.angle_gamma   90.00
#
_symmetry.space_group_name_H-M   'P 1'
#
loop_
_entity.id
_entity.type
_entity.pdbx_description
1 polymer ?
#
loop_
_entity_poly.entity_id
_entity_poly.type
_entity_poly.pdbx_seq_one_letter_code
_entity_poly.pdbx_strand_id
1 'polypeptide(L)' 'MHPQQTTSPADFRFQTTINPNLTQAVRYWADEFDVPPAKLLEVVREVGRNVYEVRKRLSA' A
#
# COMPACT_ATOMS: atom_id res chain seq x y z
N MET A 1 21.30 -14.71 -12.61
CA MET A 1 20.83 -14.24 -12.40
C MET A 1 20.16 -13.71 -11.90
N HIS A 2 19.71 -13.18 -11.75
CA HIS A 2 19.06 -12.76 -11.25
C HIS A 2 18.27 -12.19 -11.01
N PRO A 3 17.86 -12.07 -11.04
CA PRO A 3 17.06 -11.46 -10.82
C PRO A 3 16.46 -10.86 -10.16
N GLN A 4 16.09 -10.50 -10.09
CA GLN A 4 15.52 -9.99 -9.57
C GLN A 4 14.74 -9.61 -9.17
N GLN A 5 14.32 -9.63 -9.07
CA GLN A 5 13.52 -9.19 -8.73
C GLN A 5 13.11 -8.54 -7.94
N THR A 6 13.18 -8.57 -8.07
CA THR A 6 12.96 -7.67 -7.05
C THR A 6 11.68 -6.90 -7.09
N THR A 7 11.25 -6.42 -5.97
CA THR A 7 10.03 -5.67 -5.84
C THR A 7 10.30 -4.21 -6.14
N SER A 8 9.79 -3.72 -7.23
CA SER A 8 9.93 -2.33 -7.57
C SER A 8 8.62 -1.61 -7.27
N PRO A 9 8.64 -0.27 -7.14
CA PRO A 9 7.38 0.46 -6.94
C PRO A 9 6.38 0.23 -8.04
N ALA A 10 6.85 -0.03 -9.26
CA ALA A 10 5.95 -0.30 -10.38
C ALA A 10 5.14 -1.57 -10.15
N ASP A 11 5.71 -2.54 -9.46
CA ASP A 11 5.00 -3.78 -9.18
C ASP A 11 3.82 -3.55 -8.26
N PHE A 12 3.97 -2.66 -7.29
CA PHE A 12 2.90 -2.36 -6.36
C PHE A 12 1.72 -1.69 -7.05
N ARG A 13 1.98 -0.94 -8.10
CA ARG A 13 0.92 -0.22 -8.81
C ARG A 13 -0.16 -1.13 -9.36
N PHE A 14 0.19 -2.37 -9.64
CA PHE A 14 -0.75 -3.32 -10.22
C PHE A 14 -1.44 -4.18 -9.17
N GLN A 15 -1.12 -3.96 -7.91
CA GLN A 15 -1.74 -4.75 -6.86
C GLN A 15 -3.00 -4.08 -6.37
N THR A 16 -3.97 -4.90 -6.03
CA THR A 16 -5.24 -4.40 -5.51
C THR A 16 -5.33 -4.59 -4.00
N THR A 17 -4.29 -5.15 -3.40
CA THR A 17 -4.24 -5.46 -1.98
C THR A 17 -2.96 -4.90 -1.39
N ILE A 18 -3.08 -4.33 -0.19
CA ILE A 18 -1.92 -3.81 0.52
C ILE A 18 -1.48 -4.83 1.55
N ASN A 19 -0.20 -5.19 1.52
CA ASN A 19 0.35 -6.10 2.52
C ASN A 19 0.91 -5.27 3.68
N PRO A 20 0.23 -5.24 4.82
CA PRO A 20 0.66 -4.39 5.94
C PRO A 20 1.94 -4.89 6.60
N ASN A 21 2.33 -6.13 6.32
CA ASN A 21 3.54 -6.69 6.90
C ASN A 21 4.77 -6.45 6.05
N LEU A 22 4.59 -5.91 4.85
CA LEU A 22 5.70 -5.62 3.95
C LEU A 22 5.96 -4.13 3.98
N THR A 23 7.08 -3.75 4.58
CA THR A 23 7.41 -2.34 4.78
C THR A 23 7.42 -1.56 3.48
N GLN A 24 7.97 -2.15 2.43
CA GLN A 24 8.05 -1.47 1.14
C GLN A 24 6.68 -1.18 0.56
N ALA A 25 5.75 -2.12 0.73
CA ALA A 25 4.40 -1.92 0.23
C ALA A 25 3.70 -0.81 1.02
N VAL A 26 3.89 -0.82 2.34
CA VAL A 26 3.28 0.21 3.17
C VAL A 26 3.80 1.59 2.78
N ARG A 27 5.11 1.71 2.59
CA ARG A 27 5.68 2.99 2.22
C ARG A 27 5.22 3.44 0.84
N TYR A 28 5.14 2.49 -0.10
CA TYR A 28 4.67 2.83 -1.43
C TYR A 28 3.25 3.39 -1.41
N TRP A 29 2.35 2.69 -0.74
CA TRP A 29 0.95 3.12 -0.73
C TRP A 29 0.73 4.35 0.11
N ALA A 30 1.51 4.52 1.20
CA ALA A 30 1.43 5.75 1.98
C ALA A 30 1.82 6.95 1.13
N ASP A 31 2.89 6.79 0.34
CA ASP A 31 3.32 7.83 -0.59
C ASP A 31 2.26 8.09 -1.65
N GLU A 32 1.71 7.04 -2.19
CA GLU A 32 0.72 7.14 -3.25
C GLU A 32 -0.51 7.91 -2.78
N PHE A 33 -0.91 7.67 -1.54
CA PHE A 33 -2.08 8.33 -0.97
C PHE A 33 -1.75 9.61 -0.23
N ASP A 34 -0.46 9.95 -0.18
CA ASP A 34 0.02 11.18 0.46
C ASP A 34 -0.37 11.23 1.94
N VAL A 35 -0.14 10.13 2.63
CA VAL A 35 -0.40 10.03 4.07
C VAL A 35 0.80 9.38 4.75
N PRO A 36 0.96 9.60 6.07
CA PRO A 36 2.01 8.89 6.80
C PRO A 36 1.71 7.38 6.84
N PRO A 37 2.75 6.54 6.94
CA PRO A 37 2.53 5.10 7.03
C PRO A 37 1.62 4.71 8.20
N ALA A 38 1.71 5.38 9.33
CA ALA A 38 0.86 5.08 10.46
C ALA A 38 -0.61 5.27 10.13
N LYS A 39 -0.91 6.33 9.38
CA LYS A 39 -2.28 6.60 8.96
C LYS A 39 -2.77 5.53 7.99
N LEU A 40 -1.92 5.13 7.07
CA LEU A 40 -2.27 4.08 6.14
C LEU A 40 -2.62 2.79 6.88
N LEU A 41 -1.79 2.40 7.83
CA LEU A 41 -2.02 1.18 8.58
C LEU A 41 -3.31 1.25 9.39
N GLU A 42 -3.60 2.42 9.93
CA GLU A 42 -4.83 2.62 10.66
C GLU A 42 -6.05 2.37 9.77
N VAL A 43 -6.03 2.92 8.56
CA VAL A 43 -7.15 2.75 7.64
C VAL A 43 -7.26 1.29 7.20
N VAL A 44 -6.13 0.63 6.95
CA VAL A 44 -6.15 -0.78 6.57
C VAL A 44 -6.80 -1.62 7.66
N ARG A 45 -6.57 -1.28 8.92
CA ARG A 45 -7.20 -2.00 10.02
C ARG A 45 -8.71 -1.77 10.08
N GLU A 46 -9.15 -0.61 9.62
CA GLU A 46 -10.57 -0.27 9.66
C GLU A 46 -11.36 -0.87 8.51
N VAL A 47 -10.83 -0.75 7.29
CA VAL A 47 -11.58 -1.13 6.10
C VAL A 47 -11.02 -2.34 5.39
N GLY A 48 -9.85 -2.84 5.80
CA GLY A 48 -9.24 -3.99 5.17
C GLY A 48 -8.13 -3.57 4.23
N ARG A 49 -7.62 -4.54 3.48
CA ARG A 49 -6.43 -4.36 2.65
C ARG A 49 -6.73 -3.94 1.22
N ASN A 50 -7.97 -3.83 0.87
CA ASN A 50 -8.34 -3.50 -0.51
C ASN A 50 -7.95 -2.07 -0.83
N VAL A 51 -7.17 -1.90 -1.89
CA VAL A 51 -6.65 -0.58 -2.26
C VAL A 51 -7.79 0.40 -2.52
N TYR A 52 -8.84 -0.04 -3.20
CA TYR A 52 -9.95 0.86 -3.51
C TYR A 52 -10.68 1.31 -2.26
N GLU A 53 -10.87 0.41 -1.32
CA GLU A 53 -11.55 0.75 -0.07
C GLU A 53 -10.71 1.71 0.75
N VAL A 54 -9.40 1.47 0.80
CA VAL A 54 -8.49 2.35 1.53
C VAL A 54 -8.50 3.74 0.90
N ARG A 55 -8.42 3.79 -0.43
CA ARG A 55 -8.42 5.07 -1.13
C ARG A 55 -9.72 5.84 -0.84
N LYS A 56 -10.84 5.13 -0.91
CA LYS A 56 -12.13 5.74 -0.68
C LYS A 56 -12.23 6.32 0.73
N ARG A 57 -11.75 5.56 1.70
CA ARG A 57 -11.76 6.00 3.09
C ARG A 57 -10.90 7.24 3.29
N LEU A 58 -9.74 7.27 2.67
CA LEU A 58 -8.82 8.39 2.81
C LEU A 58 -9.31 9.65 2.10
N SER A 59 -10.13 9.48 1.09
CA SER A 59 -10.67 10.62 0.33
C SER A 59 -11.93 11.19 0.94
N ALA A 60 -12.48 10.51 1.93
CA ALA A 60 -13.76 10.92 2.50
C ALA A 60 -13.65 12.19 3.32
#